data_562c3195f37e9eaa9abc501fd59210c2
#
_entry.id   562c3195f37e9eaa9abc501fd59210c2
#
_cell.length_a   1.000
_cell.length_b   1.000
_cell.length_c   1.000
_cell.angle_alpha   90.00
_cell.angle_beta   90.00
_cell.angle_gamma   90.00
#
_symmetry.space_group_name_H-M   'P 1'
#
loop_
_entity.id
_entity.type
_entity.pdbx_description
1 polymer ?
#
loop_
_entity_poly.entity_id
_entity_poly.type
_entity_poly.pdbx_seq_one_letter_code
_entity_poly.pdbx_strand_id
1 'polypeptide(L)'
;MKVAIIGAGVAGMTTAYELASQNHEVSVFDRRGSSAEEGSFANSGILSHYENAPWARAGMGWDIFSGAFKSYTATRLQKWRWHDLRWLRKCAANNNSDSFGEHFRQLIKLSQYSQACLQQLRQNLHLEYDQSNGHLVLLRDEEDEFSSEPVLEVLREVGSNFKILSEQEARLIEPALNPETPIHQAIYFPEDEAGNCRQFTLLLKGVCEGLGVNFHFNSTVQALQAGKKPQVILRDQSLSFDAVVVCAGLSSAALLKPLGIKLPQTTWQAYSISASVREPMDAPKSSVMDERYKVSISRLGQRVRISGAREIGDNTKHQEVSLS
;
A
#
# COMPACT_ATOMS: atom_id res chain seq x y z
N MET A 1 -3.71 3.23 29.80
CA MET A 1 -2.37 3.79 29.54
C MET A 1 -2.52 5.03 28.69
N LYS A 2 -1.61 5.98 28.83
CA LYS A 2 -1.50 7.15 27.96
C LYS A 2 -0.53 6.85 26.80
N VAL A 3 -1.06 6.78 25.57
CA VAL A 3 -0.29 6.32 24.38
C VAL A 3 -0.22 7.43 23.34
N ALA A 4 0.99 7.70 22.83
CA ALA A 4 1.18 8.57 21.68
C ALA A 4 1.31 7.75 20.40
N ILE A 5 0.68 8.21 19.33
CA ILE A 5 0.80 7.66 17.97
C ILE A 5 1.39 8.73 17.06
N ILE A 6 2.46 8.40 16.37
CA ILE A 6 3.13 9.33 15.47
C ILE A 6 2.79 8.99 14.02
N GLY A 7 1.95 9.83 13.42
CA GLY A 7 1.43 9.67 12.06
C GLY A 7 -0.06 9.31 12.05
N ALA A 8 -0.85 10.07 11.29
CA ALA A 8 -2.30 9.90 11.10
C ALA A 8 -2.66 9.30 9.72
N GLY A 9 -1.77 8.48 9.16
CA GLY A 9 -2.08 7.61 8.02
C GLY A 9 -2.95 6.43 8.44
N VAL A 10 -3.30 5.54 7.50
CA VAL A 10 -4.16 4.37 7.77
C VAL A 10 -3.64 3.53 8.95
N ALA A 11 -2.33 3.27 9.02
CA ALA A 11 -1.74 2.49 10.11
C ALA A 11 -1.89 3.18 11.49
N GLY A 12 -1.69 4.52 11.55
CA GLY A 12 -1.86 5.28 12.78
C GLY A 12 -3.32 5.34 13.22
N MET A 13 -4.24 5.49 12.28
CA MET A 13 -5.67 5.57 12.59
C MET A 13 -6.26 4.24 13.04
N THR A 14 -5.88 3.11 12.42
CA THR A 14 -6.29 1.78 12.87
C THR A 14 -5.72 1.47 14.26
N THR A 15 -4.44 1.83 14.50
CA THR A 15 -3.83 1.71 15.83
C THR A 15 -4.55 2.57 16.88
N ALA A 16 -4.92 3.81 16.52
CA ALA A 16 -5.65 4.70 17.42
C ALA A 16 -7.02 4.13 17.81
N TYR A 17 -7.74 3.60 16.83
CA TYR A 17 -9.03 2.95 17.07
C TYR A 17 -8.89 1.75 18.01
N GLU A 18 -7.97 0.82 17.72
CA GLU A 18 -7.77 -0.38 18.54
C GLU A 18 -7.41 -0.04 19.99
N LEU A 19 -6.54 0.94 20.20
CA LEU A 19 -6.16 1.34 21.55
C LEU A 19 -7.28 2.10 22.28
N ALA A 20 -7.98 2.99 21.59
CA ALA A 20 -9.07 3.77 22.19
C ALA A 20 -10.27 2.88 22.53
N SER A 21 -10.61 1.90 21.68
CA SER A 21 -11.66 0.91 21.95
C SER A 21 -11.37 0.03 23.18
N GLN A 22 -10.10 -0.11 23.55
CA GLN A 22 -9.64 -0.78 24.76
C GLN A 22 -9.46 0.18 25.98
N ASN A 23 -10.05 1.37 25.92
CA ASN A 23 -10.02 2.39 26.98
C ASN A 23 -8.61 2.92 27.29
N HIS A 24 -7.71 3.00 26.30
CA HIS A 24 -6.47 3.73 26.44
C HIS A 24 -6.68 5.23 26.12
N GLU A 25 -5.96 6.12 26.81
CA GLU A 25 -5.90 7.54 26.48
C GLU A 25 -4.94 7.71 25.30
N VAL A 26 -5.46 8.05 24.12
CA VAL A 26 -4.70 8.10 22.88
C VAL A 26 -4.52 9.53 22.39
N SER A 27 -3.28 9.90 22.02
CA SER A 27 -2.96 11.15 21.35
C SER A 27 -2.25 10.87 20.03
N VAL A 28 -2.77 11.37 18.92
CA VAL A 28 -2.21 11.21 17.57
C VAL A 28 -1.55 12.50 17.12
N PHE A 29 -0.30 12.42 16.68
CA PHE A 29 0.48 13.56 16.19
C PHE A 29 0.73 13.41 14.70
N ASP A 30 0.40 14.44 13.91
CA ASP A 30 0.75 14.48 12.49
C ASP A 30 1.22 15.87 12.07
N ARG A 31 2.21 15.90 11.19
CA ARG A 31 2.76 17.13 10.63
C ARG A 31 1.82 17.82 9.64
N ARG A 32 0.87 17.07 9.08
CA ARG A 32 -0.13 17.56 8.13
C ARG A 32 -1.35 18.12 8.86
N GLY A 33 -2.21 18.78 8.08
CA GLY A 33 -3.42 19.41 8.59
C GLY A 33 -4.59 18.45 8.81
N SER A 34 -4.49 17.22 8.28
CA SER A 34 -5.52 16.20 8.39
C SER A 34 -4.92 14.79 8.32
N SER A 35 -5.77 13.77 8.54
CA SER A 35 -5.41 12.37 8.35
C SER A 35 -5.29 12.01 6.87
N ALA A 36 -4.47 11.01 6.56
CA ALA A 36 -4.28 10.43 5.22
C ALA A 36 -3.82 11.45 4.16
N GLU A 37 -2.91 12.35 4.47
CA GLU A 37 -2.39 13.34 3.53
C GLU A 37 -1.04 12.95 2.88
N GLU A 38 -0.52 11.75 3.15
CA GLU A 38 0.71 11.23 2.55
C GLU A 38 0.47 9.86 1.88
N GLY A 39 1.18 8.81 2.24
CA GLY A 39 1.07 7.50 1.58
C GLY A 39 -0.33 6.88 1.56
N SER A 40 -1.23 7.31 2.44
CA SER A 40 -2.64 6.89 2.47
C SER A 40 -3.57 7.79 1.64
N PHE A 41 -3.05 8.83 0.98
CA PHE A 41 -3.87 9.82 0.27
C PHE A 41 -4.42 9.30 -1.05
N ALA A 42 -3.54 8.72 -1.89
CA ALA A 42 -3.85 8.38 -3.27
C ALA A 42 -3.14 7.10 -3.74
N ASN A 43 -3.12 6.08 -2.89
CA ASN A 43 -2.67 4.74 -3.26
C ASN A 43 -3.66 4.07 -4.24
N SER A 44 -3.32 2.90 -4.77
CA SER A 44 -4.19 2.15 -5.71
C SER A 44 -5.54 1.77 -5.11
N GLY A 45 -5.61 1.65 -3.80
CA GLY A 45 -6.80 1.19 -3.09
C GLY A 45 -7.05 -0.33 -3.19
N ILE A 46 -6.18 -1.07 -3.86
CA ILE A 46 -6.31 -2.53 -4.03
C ILE A 46 -5.88 -3.24 -2.75
N LEU A 47 -6.70 -4.17 -2.30
CA LEU A 47 -6.47 -5.08 -1.20
C LEU A 47 -6.49 -6.50 -1.77
N SER A 48 -5.31 -7.00 -2.13
CA SER A 48 -5.12 -8.28 -2.81
C SER A 48 -3.96 -9.05 -2.22
N HIS A 49 -4.13 -10.36 -2.06
CA HIS A 49 -3.04 -11.24 -1.66
C HIS A 49 -1.97 -11.33 -2.75
N TYR A 50 -2.35 -11.28 -4.01
CA TYR A 50 -1.43 -11.29 -5.15
C TYR A 50 -0.50 -10.07 -5.14
N GLU A 51 -1.04 -8.88 -4.87
CA GLU A 51 -0.26 -7.63 -4.81
C GLU A 51 0.72 -7.57 -3.62
N ASN A 52 0.53 -8.40 -2.61
CA ASN A 52 1.41 -8.52 -1.46
C ASN A 52 2.63 -9.43 -1.71
N ALA A 53 2.72 -10.06 -2.89
CA ALA A 53 3.89 -10.85 -3.24
C ALA A 53 5.17 -10.01 -3.09
N PRO A 54 6.24 -10.58 -2.48
CA PRO A 54 7.51 -9.89 -2.40
C PRO A 54 7.95 -9.48 -3.80
N TRP A 55 8.02 -8.17 -4.05
CA TRP A 55 8.38 -7.64 -5.36
C TRP A 55 9.84 -7.92 -5.72
N ALA A 56 10.67 -8.29 -4.74
CA ALA A 56 12.02 -8.74 -4.94
C ALA A 56 12.00 -10.22 -5.38
N ARG A 57 12.00 -10.47 -6.68
CA ARG A 57 12.10 -11.81 -7.29
C ARG A 57 13.53 -12.11 -7.72
N ALA A 58 13.88 -13.39 -7.88
CA ALA A 58 15.13 -13.79 -8.53
C ALA A 58 15.20 -13.16 -9.94
N GLY A 59 16.31 -12.52 -10.28
CA GLY A 59 16.49 -11.83 -11.58
C GLY A 59 16.12 -10.34 -11.58
N MET A 60 15.37 -9.84 -10.60
CA MET A 60 14.92 -8.44 -10.58
C MET A 60 16.06 -7.42 -10.64
N GLY A 61 17.23 -7.72 -10.04
CA GLY A 61 18.40 -6.83 -10.14
C GLY A 61 18.83 -6.61 -11.59
N TRP A 62 18.70 -7.64 -12.42
CA TRP A 62 18.97 -7.57 -13.84
C TRP A 62 17.86 -6.82 -14.58
N ASP A 63 16.60 -7.01 -14.22
CA ASP A 63 15.46 -6.32 -14.81
C ASP A 63 15.50 -4.82 -14.55
N ILE A 64 15.84 -4.40 -13.34
CA ILE A 64 16.03 -2.98 -13.00
C ILE A 64 17.21 -2.40 -13.77
N PHE A 65 18.32 -3.15 -13.90
CA PHE A 65 19.48 -2.72 -14.63
C PHE A 65 19.21 -2.66 -16.14
N SER A 66 18.64 -3.70 -16.73
CA SER A 66 18.28 -3.75 -18.15
C SER A 66 17.15 -2.78 -18.49
N GLY A 67 16.25 -2.53 -17.55
CA GLY A 67 15.15 -1.60 -17.67
C GLY A 67 15.58 -0.14 -17.78
N ALA A 68 16.78 0.23 -17.32
CA ALA A 68 17.34 1.54 -17.58
C ALA A 68 17.55 1.83 -19.08
N PHE A 69 17.58 0.79 -19.91
CA PHE A 69 17.77 0.87 -21.36
C PHE A 69 16.52 0.52 -22.18
N LYS A 70 15.43 0.10 -21.55
CA LYS A 70 14.16 -0.21 -22.23
C LYS A 70 13.20 1.00 -22.14
N SER A 71 12.44 1.24 -23.20
CA SER A 71 11.46 2.35 -23.28
C SER A 71 10.33 2.22 -22.27
N TYR A 72 10.04 0.98 -21.81
CA TYR A 72 9.02 0.66 -20.81
C TYR A 72 9.61 -0.22 -19.73
N THR A 73 9.67 0.30 -18.51
CA THR A 73 9.97 -0.48 -17.31
C THR A 73 8.98 -0.13 -16.23
N ALA A 74 8.38 -1.16 -15.64
CA ALA A 74 7.44 -1.01 -14.53
C ALA A 74 8.06 -0.32 -13.32
N THR A 75 9.39 -0.39 -13.18
CA THR A 75 10.15 0.21 -12.08
C THR A 75 11.43 0.83 -12.61
N ARG A 76 11.64 2.12 -12.33
CA ARG A 76 12.85 2.86 -12.70
C ARG A 76 13.66 3.24 -11.47
N LEU A 77 15.00 3.22 -11.62
CA LEU A 77 15.91 3.80 -10.64
C LEU A 77 16.22 5.24 -11.05
N GLN A 78 15.74 6.22 -10.29
CA GLN A 78 15.90 7.65 -10.64
C GLN A 78 17.32 8.15 -10.51
N LYS A 79 18.01 7.76 -9.42
CA LYS A 79 19.39 8.14 -9.15
C LYS A 79 20.12 6.98 -8.52
N TRP A 80 21.34 6.71 -8.98
CA TRP A 80 22.24 5.70 -8.43
C TRP A 80 22.84 6.18 -7.09
N ARG A 81 22.07 6.13 -6.00
CA ARG A 81 22.58 6.43 -4.65
C ARG A 81 23.11 5.16 -4.01
N TRP A 82 24.23 5.24 -3.31
CA TRP A 82 24.83 4.11 -2.60
C TRP A 82 23.86 3.42 -1.61
N HIS A 83 22.98 4.19 -1.00
CA HIS A 83 21.94 3.66 -0.11
C HIS A 83 20.97 2.73 -0.85
N ASP A 84 20.47 3.16 -1.99
CA ASP A 84 19.50 2.40 -2.80
C ASP A 84 20.14 1.14 -3.40
N LEU A 85 21.38 1.24 -3.87
CA LEU A 85 22.16 0.09 -4.34
C LEU A 85 22.43 -0.92 -3.23
N ARG A 86 22.75 -0.45 -2.03
CA ARG A 86 22.96 -1.33 -0.87
C ARG A 86 21.66 -2.03 -0.48
N TRP A 87 20.53 -1.32 -0.56
CA TRP A 87 19.23 -1.88 -0.28
C TRP A 87 18.84 -2.92 -1.35
N LEU A 88 19.01 -2.62 -2.64
CA LEU A 88 18.81 -3.57 -3.75
C LEU A 88 19.65 -4.83 -3.60
N ARG A 89 20.93 -4.69 -3.21
CA ARG A 89 21.79 -5.87 -2.93
C ARG A 89 21.24 -6.72 -1.79
N LYS A 90 20.72 -6.12 -0.73
CA LYS A 90 20.09 -6.87 0.37
C LYS A 90 18.81 -7.57 -0.10
N CYS A 91 18.00 -6.91 -0.92
CA CYS A 91 16.83 -7.54 -1.52
C CYS A 91 17.24 -8.73 -2.41
N ALA A 92 18.22 -8.57 -3.27
CA ALA A 92 18.72 -9.64 -4.13
C ALA A 92 19.33 -10.82 -3.34
N ALA A 93 20.04 -10.55 -2.24
CA ALA A 93 20.64 -11.58 -1.39
C ALA A 93 19.60 -12.43 -0.62
N ASN A 94 18.42 -11.86 -0.34
CA ASN A 94 17.33 -12.57 0.33
C ASN A 94 16.35 -13.23 -0.66
N ASN A 95 16.76 -13.37 -1.91
CA ASN A 95 15.87 -13.63 -3.04
C ASN A 95 16.14 -14.99 -3.71
N ASN A 96 16.54 -16.01 -2.95
CA ASN A 96 16.49 -17.38 -3.43
C ASN A 96 15.04 -17.89 -3.39
N SER A 97 14.72 -18.89 -4.23
CA SER A 97 13.39 -19.45 -4.39
C SER A 97 12.77 -19.86 -3.05
N ASP A 98 13.55 -20.44 -2.15
CA ASP A 98 13.07 -20.97 -0.87
C ASP A 98 12.65 -19.86 0.09
N SER A 99 13.46 -18.79 0.19
CA SER A 99 13.13 -17.64 1.05
C SER A 99 11.96 -16.81 0.52
N PHE A 100 11.77 -16.73 -0.81
CA PHE A 100 10.62 -16.07 -1.42
C PHE A 100 9.30 -16.71 -0.96
N GLY A 101 9.17 -18.04 -1.13
CA GLY A 101 7.97 -18.77 -0.74
C GLY A 101 7.64 -18.61 0.75
N GLU A 102 8.65 -18.73 1.63
CA GLU A 102 8.44 -18.57 3.08
C GLU A 102 7.99 -17.15 3.46
N HIS A 103 8.68 -16.12 2.94
CA HIS A 103 8.30 -14.73 3.21
C HIS A 103 6.91 -14.42 2.66
N PHE A 104 6.57 -14.93 1.49
CA PHE A 104 5.25 -14.69 0.91
C PHE A 104 4.13 -15.37 1.70
N ARG A 105 4.32 -16.62 2.16
CA ARG A 105 3.36 -17.28 3.06
C ARG A 105 3.10 -16.48 4.34
N GLN A 106 4.15 -15.90 4.93
CA GLN A 106 4.00 -15.04 6.12
C GLN A 106 3.21 -13.77 5.80
N LEU A 107 3.47 -13.12 4.66
CA LEU A 107 2.72 -11.95 4.21
C LEU A 107 1.26 -12.27 3.91
N ILE A 108 0.97 -13.43 3.30
CA ILE A 108 -0.41 -13.88 3.07
C ILE A 108 -1.16 -14.06 4.38
N LYS A 109 -0.56 -14.74 5.38
CA LYS A 109 -1.18 -14.89 6.71
C LYS A 109 -1.52 -13.55 7.36
N LEU A 110 -0.59 -12.59 7.29
CA LEU A 110 -0.81 -11.24 7.79
C LEU A 110 -1.92 -10.53 7.01
N SER A 111 -1.94 -10.69 5.69
CA SER A 111 -2.95 -10.11 4.80
C SER A 111 -4.35 -10.69 5.07
N GLN A 112 -4.47 -12.00 5.25
CA GLN A 112 -5.72 -12.66 5.62
C GLN A 112 -6.24 -12.16 6.97
N TYR A 113 -5.37 -12.06 7.97
CA TYR A 113 -5.73 -11.48 9.26
C TYR A 113 -6.18 -10.02 9.13
N SER A 114 -5.45 -9.20 8.36
CA SER A 114 -5.80 -7.81 8.08
C SER A 114 -7.16 -7.68 7.38
N GLN A 115 -7.44 -8.55 6.41
CA GLN A 115 -8.72 -8.58 5.70
C GLN A 115 -9.88 -8.92 6.65
N ALA A 116 -9.69 -9.91 7.53
CA ALA A 116 -10.70 -10.27 8.54
C ALA A 116 -10.96 -9.10 9.51
N CYS A 117 -9.92 -8.42 10.00
CA CYS A 117 -10.06 -7.23 10.84
C CYS A 117 -10.80 -6.09 10.11
N LEU A 118 -10.46 -5.84 8.84
CA LEU A 118 -11.12 -4.81 8.03
C LEU A 118 -12.61 -5.12 7.83
N GLN A 119 -12.97 -6.38 7.57
CA GLN A 119 -14.36 -6.81 7.44
C GLN A 119 -15.13 -6.61 8.74
N GLN A 120 -14.54 -6.96 9.89
CA GLN A 120 -15.15 -6.72 11.22
C GLN A 120 -15.34 -5.22 11.48
N LEU A 121 -14.33 -4.40 11.22
CA LEU A 121 -14.43 -2.94 11.36
C LEU A 121 -15.56 -2.37 10.52
N ARG A 122 -15.64 -2.78 9.24
CA ARG A 122 -16.70 -2.35 8.32
C ARG A 122 -18.07 -2.70 8.82
N GLN A 123 -18.27 -3.95 9.28
CA GLN A 123 -19.55 -4.43 9.81
C GLN A 123 -19.94 -3.70 11.10
N ASN A 124 -19.02 -3.59 12.05
CA ASN A 124 -19.29 -3.05 13.38
C ASN A 124 -19.51 -1.52 13.35
N LEU A 125 -18.82 -0.81 12.46
CA LEU A 125 -18.83 0.66 12.40
C LEU A 125 -19.60 1.20 11.20
N HIS A 126 -20.19 0.32 10.36
CA HIS A 126 -20.92 0.70 9.13
C HIS A 126 -20.13 1.66 8.24
N LEU A 127 -18.83 1.37 8.02
CA LEU A 127 -17.94 2.22 7.24
C LEU A 127 -18.18 2.00 5.75
N GLU A 128 -18.56 3.06 5.04
CA GLU A 128 -18.72 3.09 3.57
C GLU A 128 -17.59 3.93 2.95
N TYR A 129 -16.63 3.27 2.29
CA TYR A 129 -15.42 3.90 1.74
C TYR A 129 -15.19 3.56 0.26
N ASP A 130 -16.25 3.66 -0.55
CA ASP A 130 -16.20 3.39 -2.00
C ASP A 130 -15.63 2.00 -2.32
N GLN A 131 -15.99 0.99 -1.54
CA GLN A 131 -15.47 -0.37 -1.66
C GLN A 131 -16.18 -1.13 -2.79
N SER A 132 -15.42 -1.95 -3.53
CA SER A 132 -15.91 -2.89 -4.53
C SER A 132 -15.16 -4.21 -4.48
N ASN A 133 -15.84 -5.33 -4.77
CA ASN A 133 -15.26 -6.67 -4.69
C ASN A 133 -14.72 -7.13 -6.05
N GLY A 134 -13.66 -7.90 -6.02
CA GLY A 134 -13.00 -8.50 -7.16
C GLY A 134 -11.74 -7.77 -7.59
N HIS A 135 -10.76 -8.56 -8.01
CA HIS A 135 -9.51 -8.05 -8.59
C HIS A 135 -9.13 -8.91 -9.78
N LEU A 136 -8.88 -8.29 -10.92
CA LEU A 136 -8.51 -8.95 -12.16
C LEU A 136 -7.09 -8.58 -12.55
N VAL A 137 -6.21 -9.57 -12.72
CA VAL A 137 -4.84 -9.39 -13.21
C VAL A 137 -4.77 -9.85 -14.66
N LEU A 138 -4.35 -8.98 -15.56
CA LEU A 138 -4.22 -9.26 -16.98
C LEU A 138 -2.80 -9.68 -17.32
N LEU A 139 -2.63 -10.81 -17.97
CA LEU A 139 -1.39 -11.32 -18.52
C LEU A 139 -1.43 -11.13 -20.05
N ARG A 140 -0.43 -10.46 -20.60
CA ARG A 140 -0.40 -10.05 -21.99
C ARG A 140 0.13 -11.13 -22.92
N ASP A 141 1.01 -11.98 -22.42
CA ASP A 141 1.63 -13.10 -23.15
C ASP A 141 2.15 -14.18 -22.19
N GLU A 142 2.83 -15.19 -22.74
CA GLU A 142 3.41 -16.32 -22.02
C GLU A 142 4.54 -15.88 -21.04
N GLU A 143 5.24 -14.77 -21.31
CA GLU A 143 6.28 -14.24 -20.39
C GLU A 143 5.66 -13.73 -19.09
N ASP A 144 4.52 -13.04 -19.18
CA ASP A 144 3.77 -12.58 -18.01
C ASP A 144 3.22 -13.77 -17.21
N GLU A 145 2.70 -14.81 -17.90
CA GLU A 145 2.25 -16.05 -17.27
C GLU A 145 3.38 -16.73 -16.51
N PHE A 146 4.51 -16.98 -17.17
CA PHE A 146 5.68 -17.59 -16.54
C PHE A 146 6.19 -16.79 -15.35
N SER A 147 6.20 -15.46 -15.44
CA SER A 147 6.66 -14.59 -14.36
C SER A 147 5.70 -14.58 -13.15
N SER A 148 4.43 -14.90 -13.37
CA SER A 148 3.40 -14.92 -12.32
C SER A 148 3.31 -16.27 -11.59
N GLU A 149 3.77 -17.35 -12.23
CA GLU A 149 3.62 -18.72 -11.73
C GLU A 149 4.20 -18.93 -10.31
N PRO A 150 5.39 -18.42 -9.94
CA PRO A 150 5.89 -18.58 -8.57
C PRO A 150 4.98 -17.96 -7.49
N VAL A 151 4.24 -16.91 -7.83
CA VAL A 151 3.24 -16.29 -6.95
C VAL A 151 2.02 -17.19 -6.84
N LEU A 152 1.55 -17.71 -7.97
CA LEU A 152 0.38 -18.59 -8.04
C LEU A 152 0.61 -19.92 -7.33
N GLU A 153 1.82 -20.49 -7.41
CA GLU A 153 2.18 -21.69 -6.65
C GLU A 153 1.97 -21.50 -5.15
N VAL A 154 2.52 -20.43 -4.58
CA VAL A 154 2.35 -20.15 -3.14
C VAL A 154 0.87 -19.89 -2.80
N LEU A 155 0.13 -19.17 -3.65
CA LEU A 155 -1.30 -18.92 -3.43
C LEU A 155 -2.12 -20.21 -3.46
N ARG A 156 -1.80 -21.18 -4.34
CA ARG A 156 -2.43 -22.52 -4.36
C ARG A 156 -2.13 -23.29 -3.07
N GLU A 157 -0.86 -23.29 -2.63
CA GLU A 157 -0.44 -23.97 -1.40
C GLU A 157 -1.18 -23.48 -0.15
N VAL A 158 -1.46 -22.18 -0.06
CA VAL A 158 -2.17 -21.59 1.08
C VAL A 158 -3.69 -21.61 0.91
N GLY A 159 -4.20 -22.17 -0.18
CA GLY A 159 -5.64 -22.29 -0.44
C GLY A 159 -6.34 -20.97 -0.78
N SER A 160 -5.63 -19.99 -1.37
CA SER A 160 -6.25 -18.75 -1.84
C SER A 160 -7.24 -19.03 -2.97
N ASN A 161 -8.39 -18.37 -2.93
CA ASN A 161 -9.43 -18.50 -3.94
C ASN A 161 -9.12 -17.60 -5.15
N PHE A 162 -8.71 -18.19 -6.27
CA PHE A 162 -8.55 -17.49 -7.54
C PHE A 162 -8.89 -18.38 -8.72
N LYS A 163 -9.12 -17.78 -9.88
CA LYS A 163 -9.43 -18.47 -11.15
C LYS A 163 -8.51 -17.97 -12.24
N ILE A 164 -8.00 -18.90 -13.04
CA ILE A 164 -7.35 -18.59 -14.30
C ILE A 164 -8.44 -18.51 -15.37
N LEU A 165 -8.47 -17.45 -16.13
CA LEU A 165 -9.51 -17.13 -17.10
C LEU A 165 -8.91 -16.97 -18.49
N SER A 166 -9.64 -17.43 -19.50
CA SER A 166 -9.42 -17.06 -20.90
C SER A 166 -9.74 -15.56 -21.12
N GLU A 167 -9.29 -15.03 -22.24
CA GLU A 167 -9.65 -13.66 -22.66
C GLU A 167 -11.16 -13.42 -22.65
N GLN A 168 -11.95 -14.37 -23.17
CA GLN A 168 -13.41 -14.24 -23.24
C GLN A 168 -14.04 -14.19 -21.86
N GLU A 169 -13.62 -15.06 -20.94
CA GLU A 169 -14.11 -15.07 -19.56
C GLU A 169 -13.71 -13.79 -18.81
N ALA A 170 -12.50 -13.29 -19.03
CA ALA A 170 -12.04 -12.03 -18.43
C ALA A 170 -12.92 -10.85 -18.88
N ARG A 171 -13.29 -10.79 -20.18
CA ARG A 171 -14.19 -9.77 -20.73
C ARG A 171 -15.62 -9.89 -20.23
N LEU A 172 -16.09 -11.09 -19.90
CA LEU A 172 -17.40 -11.29 -19.26
C LEU A 172 -17.41 -10.75 -17.81
N ILE A 173 -16.32 -10.95 -17.09
CA ILE A 173 -16.17 -10.41 -15.72
C ILE A 173 -16.03 -8.89 -15.78
N GLU A 174 -15.17 -8.40 -16.70
CA GLU A 174 -14.87 -6.97 -16.83
C GLU A 174 -15.13 -6.46 -18.26
N PRO A 175 -16.37 -6.08 -18.55
CA PRO A 175 -16.76 -5.61 -19.89
C PRO A 175 -16.12 -4.28 -20.31
N ALA A 176 -15.59 -3.50 -19.38
CA ALA A 176 -14.92 -2.23 -19.66
C ALA A 176 -13.49 -2.42 -20.24
N LEU A 177 -13.01 -3.66 -20.38
CA LEU A 177 -11.73 -3.92 -21.02
C LEU A 177 -11.79 -3.54 -22.51
N ASN A 178 -10.82 -2.71 -22.94
CA ASN A 178 -10.72 -2.32 -24.34
C ASN A 178 -10.60 -3.57 -25.24
N PRO A 179 -11.51 -3.76 -26.23
CA PRO A 179 -11.54 -4.92 -27.10
C PRO A 179 -10.24 -5.12 -27.91
N GLU A 180 -9.51 -4.05 -28.19
CA GLU A 180 -8.24 -4.11 -28.92
C GLU A 180 -7.06 -4.54 -28.05
N THR A 181 -7.25 -4.60 -26.73
CA THR A 181 -6.21 -4.99 -25.78
C THR A 181 -5.95 -6.50 -25.90
N PRO A 182 -4.74 -6.94 -26.29
CA PRO A 182 -4.41 -8.35 -26.29
C PRO A 182 -4.35 -8.88 -24.86
N ILE A 183 -5.04 -9.97 -24.60
CA ILE A 183 -5.06 -10.67 -23.31
C ILE A 183 -4.75 -12.14 -23.61
N HIS A 184 -3.64 -12.64 -23.09
CA HIS A 184 -3.29 -14.06 -23.19
C HIS A 184 -4.12 -14.87 -22.18
N GLN A 185 -4.09 -14.46 -20.94
CA GLN A 185 -4.87 -15.01 -19.82
C GLN A 185 -5.17 -13.91 -18.81
N ALA A 186 -6.05 -14.21 -17.86
CA ALA A 186 -6.26 -13.35 -16.70
C ALA A 186 -6.38 -14.19 -15.43
N ILE A 187 -6.04 -13.58 -14.28
CA ILE A 187 -6.19 -14.18 -12.97
C ILE A 187 -7.25 -13.37 -12.23
N TYR A 188 -8.31 -14.01 -11.80
CA TYR A 188 -9.40 -13.36 -11.07
C TYR A 188 -9.47 -13.78 -9.62
N PHE A 189 -9.46 -12.80 -8.73
CA PHE A 189 -9.57 -12.94 -7.29
C PHE A 189 -10.93 -12.40 -6.83
N PRO A 190 -11.94 -13.26 -6.64
CA PRO A 190 -13.30 -12.80 -6.31
C PRO A 190 -13.44 -12.20 -4.90
N GLU A 191 -12.58 -12.60 -3.97
CA GLU A 191 -12.62 -12.20 -2.55
C GLU A 191 -11.72 -10.99 -2.27
N ASP A 192 -10.87 -10.61 -3.21
CA ASP A 192 -10.08 -9.40 -3.12
C ASP A 192 -10.97 -8.17 -3.35
N GLU A 193 -10.55 -7.02 -2.90
CA GLU A 193 -11.33 -5.80 -3.00
C GLU A 193 -10.51 -4.58 -3.37
N ALA A 194 -11.18 -3.55 -3.85
CA ALA A 194 -10.64 -2.20 -3.95
C ALA A 194 -11.45 -1.26 -3.06
N GLY A 195 -10.79 -0.28 -2.44
CA GLY A 195 -11.46 0.67 -1.58
C GLY A 195 -10.70 1.98 -1.43
N ASN A 196 -11.40 3.03 -1.09
CA ASN A 196 -10.83 4.36 -0.92
C ASN A 196 -10.14 4.48 0.45
N CYS A 197 -8.83 4.20 0.49
CA CYS A 197 -8.01 4.24 1.71
C CYS A 197 -8.12 5.58 2.46
N ARG A 198 -8.15 6.71 1.74
CA ARG A 198 -8.29 8.02 2.36
C ARG A 198 -9.64 8.18 3.05
N GLN A 199 -10.71 7.82 2.36
CA GLN A 199 -12.06 7.89 2.91
C GLN A 199 -12.22 6.98 4.12
N PHE A 200 -11.76 5.73 4.05
CA PHE A 200 -11.71 4.82 5.20
C PHE A 200 -11.00 5.45 6.39
N THR A 201 -9.81 6.04 6.16
CA THR A 201 -9.01 6.66 7.23
C THR A 201 -9.71 7.86 7.85
N LEU A 202 -10.41 8.67 7.05
CA LEU A 202 -11.16 9.84 7.54
C LEU A 202 -12.43 9.42 8.31
N LEU A 203 -13.13 8.39 7.86
CA LEU A 203 -14.29 7.85 8.58
C LEU A 203 -13.85 7.28 9.93
N LEU A 204 -12.76 6.50 9.95
CA LEU A 204 -12.22 5.96 11.18
C LEU A 204 -11.73 7.04 12.15
N LYS A 205 -11.20 8.17 11.61
CA LYS A 205 -10.86 9.34 12.44
C LYS A 205 -12.10 9.86 13.18
N GLY A 206 -13.24 9.99 12.50
CA GLY A 206 -14.49 10.42 13.14
C GLY A 206 -14.92 9.49 14.29
N VAL A 207 -14.76 8.17 14.10
CA VAL A 207 -15.01 7.19 15.18
C VAL A 207 -14.04 7.39 16.34
N CYS A 208 -12.75 7.58 16.05
CA CYS A 208 -11.72 7.82 17.07
C CYS A 208 -11.99 9.11 17.87
N GLU A 209 -12.47 10.18 17.22
CA GLU A 209 -12.90 11.41 17.91
C GLU A 209 -14.03 11.14 18.89
N GLY A 210 -15.01 10.33 18.49
CA GLY A 210 -16.11 9.87 19.36
C GLY A 210 -15.63 9.02 20.55
N LEU A 211 -14.51 8.30 20.42
CA LEU A 211 -13.86 7.53 21.47
C LEU A 211 -12.91 8.38 22.36
N GLY A 212 -12.81 9.70 22.13
CA GLY A 212 -11.99 10.59 22.91
C GLY A 212 -10.51 10.62 22.53
N VAL A 213 -10.13 10.20 21.33
CA VAL A 213 -8.77 10.32 20.80
C VAL A 213 -8.45 11.81 20.58
N ASN A 214 -7.30 12.26 21.09
CA ASN A 214 -6.82 13.62 20.91
C ASN A 214 -5.94 13.72 19.65
N PHE A 215 -6.30 14.60 18.71
CA PHE A 215 -5.56 14.83 17.48
C PHE A 215 -4.76 16.13 17.54
N HIS A 216 -3.46 16.01 17.26
CA HIS A 216 -2.51 17.11 17.17
C HIS A 216 -2.00 17.21 15.73
N PHE A 217 -2.79 17.83 14.86
CA PHE A 217 -2.40 18.12 13.48
C PHE A 217 -1.47 19.35 13.43
N ASN A 218 -0.77 19.53 12.29
CA ASN A 218 0.27 20.54 12.10
C ASN A 218 1.37 20.48 13.18
N SER A 219 1.57 19.29 13.76
CA SER A 219 2.47 19.03 14.88
C SER A 219 3.59 18.09 14.47
N THR A 220 4.71 18.65 14.04
CA THR A 220 5.88 17.87 13.62
C THR A 220 6.62 17.35 14.84
N VAL A 221 6.66 16.02 14.99
CA VAL A 221 7.51 15.36 15.98
C VAL A 221 8.96 15.43 15.50
N GLN A 222 9.81 16.10 16.27
CA GLN A 222 11.22 16.29 15.93
C GLN A 222 12.09 15.13 16.38
N ALA A 223 11.80 14.58 17.56
CA ALA A 223 12.54 13.47 18.14
C ALA A 223 11.68 12.66 19.11
N LEU A 224 12.16 11.47 19.42
CA LEU A 224 11.62 10.61 20.46
C LEU A 224 12.72 10.35 21.48
N GLN A 225 12.36 10.31 22.76
CA GLN A 225 13.26 9.91 23.83
C GLN A 225 12.73 8.63 24.48
N ALA A 226 13.57 7.59 24.49
CA ALA A 226 13.26 6.34 25.15
C ALA A 226 13.46 6.43 26.66
N GLY A 227 12.71 5.64 27.42
CA GLY A 227 12.82 5.57 28.89
C GLY A 227 11.60 4.88 29.51
N LYS A 228 11.53 4.85 30.84
CA LYS A 228 10.36 4.33 31.56
C LYS A 228 9.07 5.09 31.22
N LYS A 229 9.19 6.38 30.93
CA LYS A 229 8.17 7.24 30.35
C LYS A 229 8.74 7.84 29.06
N PRO A 230 8.49 7.26 27.90
CA PRO A 230 8.97 7.80 26.64
C PRO A 230 8.39 9.18 26.38
N GLN A 231 9.16 10.03 25.69
CA GLN A 231 8.77 11.40 25.41
C GLN A 231 8.68 11.64 23.89
N VAL A 232 7.67 12.42 23.52
CA VAL A 232 7.48 12.98 22.18
C VAL A 232 7.94 14.43 22.22
N ILE A 233 8.98 14.75 21.45
CA ILE A 233 9.58 16.09 21.41
C ILE A 233 9.03 16.83 20.20
N LEU A 234 8.29 17.89 20.46
CA LEU A 234 7.81 18.86 19.49
C LEU A 234 8.74 20.09 19.49
N ARG A 235 8.41 21.11 18.67
CA ARG A 235 9.22 22.32 18.57
C ARG A 235 9.37 23.04 19.90
N ASP A 236 8.26 23.21 20.61
CA ASP A 236 8.18 24.12 21.79
C ASP A 236 7.86 23.38 23.10
N GLN A 237 7.68 22.05 23.02
CA GLN A 237 7.32 21.25 24.21
C GLN A 237 7.76 19.78 24.09
N SER A 238 7.86 19.14 25.23
CA SER A 238 8.08 17.70 25.37
C SER A 238 6.93 17.09 26.16
N LEU A 239 6.32 16.03 25.63
CA LEU A 239 5.17 15.37 26.23
C LEU A 239 5.53 13.94 26.61
N SER A 240 5.20 13.53 27.83
CA SER A 240 5.47 12.18 28.35
C SER A 240 4.27 11.27 28.21
N PHE A 241 4.54 10.03 27.84
CA PHE A 241 3.55 8.96 27.62
C PHE A 241 3.98 7.67 28.33
N ASP A 242 3.05 6.73 28.45
CA ASP A 242 3.37 5.38 28.91
C ASP A 242 3.95 4.53 27.76
N ALA A 243 3.51 4.80 26.53
CA ALA A 243 4.02 4.15 25.31
C ALA A 243 3.96 5.11 24.11
N VAL A 244 4.81 4.87 23.11
CA VAL A 244 4.80 5.57 21.81
C VAL A 244 4.77 4.55 20.68
N VAL A 245 3.81 4.70 19.75
CA VAL A 245 3.71 3.89 18.53
C VAL A 245 4.10 4.77 17.34
N VAL A 246 5.08 4.31 16.56
CA VAL A 246 5.58 5.07 15.40
C VAL A 246 4.93 4.55 14.12
N CYS A 247 4.01 5.32 13.57
CA CYS A 247 3.28 5.09 12.32
C CYS A 247 3.60 6.16 11.26
N ALA A 248 4.82 6.74 11.31
CA ALA A 248 5.22 7.91 10.54
C ALA A 248 5.69 7.59 9.10
N GLY A 249 5.32 6.42 8.55
CA GLY A 249 5.69 6.00 7.20
C GLY A 249 7.19 6.13 6.95
N LEU A 250 7.59 6.82 5.89
CA LEU A 250 9.01 7.03 5.56
C LEU A 250 9.80 7.79 6.63
N SER A 251 9.15 8.64 7.42
CA SER A 251 9.80 9.39 8.50
C SER A 251 10.16 8.51 9.70
N SER A 252 9.60 7.30 9.81
CA SER A 252 9.86 6.38 10.93
C SER A 252 11.34 6.05 11.08
N ALA A 253 12.06 5.83 9.97
CA ALA A 253 13.49 5.53 10.02
C ALA A 253 14.32 6.67 10.62
N ALA A 254 13.98 7.93 10.30
CA ALA A 254 14.67 9.10 10.82
C ALA A 254 14.40 9.29 12.34
N LEU A 255 13.15 9.07 12.78
CA LEU A 255 12.77 9.17 14.18
C LEU A 255 13.38 8.08 15.07
N LEU A 256 13.53 6.86 14.53
CA LEU A 256 14.01 5.70 15.28
C LEU A 256 15.55 5.57 15.28
N LYS A 257 16.23 6.14 14.29
CA LYS A 257 17.69 6.05 14.16
C LYS A 257 18.46 6.57 15.40
N PRO A 258 18.11 7.72 16.02
CA PRO A 258 18.79 8.20 17.23
C PRO A 258 18.62 7.25 18.43
N LEU A 259 17.57 6.42 18.43
CA LEU A 259 17.31 5.40 19.47
C LEU A 259 18.06 4.07 19.20
N GLY A 260 18.96 4.03 18.20
CA GLY A 260 19.72 2.83 17.81
C GLY A 260 18.95 1.85 16.92
N ILE A 261 17.69 2.14 16.57
CA ILE A 261 16.86 1.27 15.73
C ILE A 261 17.08 1.66 14.26
N LYS A 262 17.59 0.71 13.46
CA LYS A 262 17.85 0.90 12.03
C LYS A 262 16.80 0.17 11.21
N LEU A 263 15.92 0.90 10.55
CA LEU A 263 14.97 0.33 9.60
C LEU A 263 15.60 0.30 8.18
N PRO A 264 15.62 -0.86 7.51
CA PRO A 264 16.11 -0.99 6.15
C PRO A 264 15.03 -0.54 5.16
N GLN A 265 14.74 0.76 5.13
CA GLN A 265 13.72 1.37 4.24
C GLN A 265 14.37 2.08 3.07
N THR A 266 13.70 2.05 1.92
CA THR A 266 13.96 2.97 0.81
C THR A 266 12.64 3.57 0.34
N THR A 267 12.73 4.66 -0.41
CA THR A 267 11.57 5.38 -0.92
C THR A 267 11.14 4.79 -2.26
N TRP A 268 9.84 4.53 -2.37
CA TRP A 268 9.18 4.26 -3.63
C TRP A 268 8.22 5.39 -3.93
N GLN A 269 8.34 5.94 -5.12
CA GLN A 269 7.40 6.89 -5.67
C GLN A 269 6.54 6.19 -6.71
N ALA A 270 5.24 6.35 -6.62
CA ALA A 270 4.29 5.92 -7.62
C ALA A 270 3.39 7.11 -7.97
N TYR A 271 2.91 7.13 -9.19
CA TYR A 271 2.02 8.17 -9.67
C TYR A 271 0.60 7.62 -9.75
N SER A 272 -0.36 8.49 -9.45
CA SER A 272 -1.77 8.15 -9.63
C SER A 272 -2.56 9.32 -10.18
N ILE A 273 -3.52 9.01 -11.04
CA ILE A 273 -4.48 9.95 -11.60
C ILE A 273 -5.86 9.46 -11.23
N SER A 274 -6.75 10.39 -10.86
CA SER A 274 -8.16 10.07 -10.61
C SER A 274 -9.05 10.87 -11.55
N ALA A 275 -10.01 10.21 -12.17
CA ALA A 275 -11.01 10.80 -13.04
C ALA A 275 -12.41 10.41 -12.58
N SER A 276 -13.41 11.25 -12.92
CA SER A 276 -14.81 10.92 -12.69
C SER A 276 -15.29 9.92 -13.74
N VAL A 277 -16.07 8.93 -13.32
CA VAL A 277 -16.76 7.99 -14.20
C VAL A 277 -18.00 8.68 -14.74
N ARG A 278 -18.14 8.77 -16.06
CA ARG A 278 -19.33 9.36 -16.71
C ARG A 278 -20.39 8.30 -16.94
N GLU A 279 -19.98 7.19 -17.55
CA GLU A 279 -20.83 6.05 -17.81
C GLU A 279 -20.29 4.83 -17.05
N PRO A 280 -21.15 3.94 -16.53
CA PRO A 280 -20.72 2.76 -15.79
C PRO A 280 -19.69 1.88 -16.53
N MET A 281 -19.76 1.84 -17.87
CA MET A 281 -18.87 1.06 -18.74
C MET A 281 -17.53 1.75 -19.03
N ASP A 282 -17.34 3.00 -18.61
CA ASP A 282 -16.06 3.73 -18.79
C ASP A 282 -15.03 3.36 -17.74
N ALA A 283 -15.37 2.49 -16.78
CA ALA A 283 -14.50 2.12 -15.68
C ALA A 283 -14.72 0.65 -15.31
N PRO A 284 -13.71 0.00 -14.71
CA PRO A 284 -13.87 -1.37 -14.23
C PRO A 284 -14.97 -1.46 -13.17
N LYS A 285 -15.51 -2.67 -12.98
CA LYS A 285 -16.48 -2.95 -11.90
C LYS A 285 -15.83 -2.85 -10.52
N SER A 286 -14.56 -3.26 -10.42
CA SER A 286 -13.75 -3.17 -9.19
C SER A 286 -12.33 -2.73 -9.53
N SER A 287 -11.38 -3.66 -9.65
CA SER A 287 -10.01 -3.33 -9.97
C SER A 287 -9.42 -4.26 -11.02
N VAL A 288 -8.60 -3.68 -11.88
CA VAL A 288 -7.85 -4.37 -12.92
C VAL A 288 -6.37 -3.99 -12.79
N MET A 289 -5.47 -4.98 -12.82
CA MET A 289 -4.03 -4.81 -12.90
C MET A 289 -3.54 -5.30 -14.25
N ASP A 290 -2.76 -4.51 -14.93
CA ASP A 290 -1.95 -4.94 -16.05
C ASP A 290 -0.59 -5.40 -15.52
N GLU A 291 -0.34 -6.70 -15.56
CA GLU A 291 0.86 -7.30 -14.97
C GLU A 291 2.14 -6.81 -15.65
N ARG A 292 2.10 -6.66 -16.98
CA ARG A 292 3.24 -6.20 -17.77
C ARG A 292 3.70 -4.79 -17.41
N TYR A 293 2.75 -3.87 -17.35
CA TYR A 293 3.04 -2.46 -17.10
C TYR A 293 3.02 -2.10 -15.61
N LYS A 294 2.56 -3.02 -14.75
CA LYS A 294 2.33 -2.78 -13.32
C LYS A 294 1.49 -1.52 -13.08
N VAL A 295 0.48 -1.38 -13.92
CA VAL A 295 -0.50 -0.30 -13.84
C VAL A 295 -1.82 -0.89 -13.37
N SER A 296 -2.36 -0.31 -12.31
CA SER A 296 -3.66 -0.69 -11.77
C SER A 296 -4.71 0.37 -12.06
N ILE A 297 -5.92 -0.08 -12.30
CA ILE A 297 -7.11 0.75 -12.50
C ILE A 297 -8.14 0.28 -11.49
N SER A 298 -8.50 1.15 -10.54
CA SER A 298 -9.44 0.83 -9.46
C SER A 298 -10.66 1.73 -9.53
N ARG A 299 -11.85 1.15 -9.38
CA ARG A 299 -13.07 1.91 -9.20
C ARG A 299 -13.26 2.27 -7.73
N LEU A 300 -13.41 3.55 -7.44
CA LEU A 300 -13.64 4.11 -6.12
C LEU A 300 -14.94 4.94 -6.16
N GLY A 301 -16.06 4.27 -5.98
CA GLY A 301 -17.40 4.87 -6.13
C GLY A 301 -17.65 5.40 -7.55
N GLN A 302 -17.81 6.71 -7.68
CA GLN A 302 -18.00 7.42 -8.97
C GLN A 302 -16.69 7.93 -9.58
N ARG A 303 -15.56 7.38 -9.15
CA ARG A 303 -14.24 7.73 -9.65
C ARG A 303 -13.48 6.47 -10.06
N VAL A 304 -12.61 6.64 -11.04
CA VAL A 304 -11.58 5.67 -11.38
C VAL A 304 -10.22 6.24 -10.98
N ARG A 305 -9.36 5.39 -10.44
CA ARG A 305 -7.97 5.72 -10.15
C ARG A 305 -7.05 4.82 -10.93
N ILE A 306 -6.15 5.44 -11.69
CA ILE A 306 -5.07 4.77 -12.40
C ILE A 306 -3.80 5.00 -11.59
N SER A 307 -3.09 3.94 -11.24
CA SER A 307 -1.86 4.00 -10.44
C SER A 307 -0.77 3.14 -11.08
N GLY A 308 0.47 3.65 -11.12
CA GLY A 308 1.58 2.92 -11.72
C GLY A 308 2.86 3.76 -11.75
N ALA A 309 3.75 3.46 -12.71
CA ALA A 309 5.01 4.15 -12.94
C ALA A 309 5.84 4.29 -11.64
N ARG A 310 6.33 3.16 -11.14
CA ARG A 310 7.08 3.08 -9.87
C ARG A 310 8.53 3.52 -10.05
N GLU A 311 9.02 4.38 -9.16
CA GLU A 311 10.41 4.85 -9.15
C GLU A 311 11.03 4.60 -7.79
N ILE A 312 12.27 4.06 -7.77
CA ILE A 312 13.06 3.86 -6.56
C ILE A 312 13.98 5.06 -6.36
N GLY A 313 13.98 5.61 -5.17
CA GLY A 313 14.83 6.73 -4.75
C GLY A 313 14.02 7.95 -4.32
N ASP A 314 14.71 8.86 -3.60
CA ASP A 314 14.09 10.08 -3.10
C ASP A 314 14.25 11.18 -4.14
N ASN A 315 13.14 11.61 -4.74
CA ASN A 315 13.08 12.82 -5.56
C ASN A 315 12.45 13.93 -4.73
N THR A 316 13.29 14.71 -4.05
CA THR A 316 12.86 15.87 -3.25
C THR A 316 12.29 17.03 -4.08
N LYS A 317 12.36 16.94 -5.41
CA LYS A 317 11.68 17.86 -6.30
C LYS A 317 10.31 17.28 -6.64
N HIS A 318 9.28 17.70 -5.92
CA HIS A 318 7.90 17.59 -6.40
C HIS A 318 7.83 18.28 -7.76
N GLN A 319 7.86 17.50 -8.83
CA GLN A 319 7.32 18.00 -10.09
C GLN A 319 5.79 18.01 -9.89
N GLU A 320 5.25 19.20 -9.69
CA GLU A 320 3.87 19.46 -10.06
C GLU A 320 3.79 19.16 -11.55
N VAL A 321 3.35 17.96 -11.90
CA VAL A 321 2.96 17.66 -13.28
C VAL A 321 1.63 18.39 -13.46
N SER A 322 1.70 19.62 -13.93
CA SER A 322 0.52 20.27 -14.49
C SER A 322 0.17 19.49 -15.75
N LEU A 323 -0.91 18.73 -15.69
CA LEU A 323 -1.57 18.17 -16.85
C LEU A 323 -2.22 19.36 -17.60
N SER A 324 -1.48 19.91 -18.57
CA SER A 324 -2.05 20.79 -19.60
C SER A 324 -2.65 19.96 -20.71
#